data_83407ef767a84c68bf1a48a8f038c889
#
_entry.id   83407ef767a84c68bf1a48a8f038c889
#
_cell.length_a   1.000
_cell.length_b   1.000
_cell.length_c   1.000
_cell.angle_alpha   90.00
_cell.angle_beta   90.00
_cell.angle_gamma   90.00
#
_symmetry.space_group_name_H-M   'P 1'
#
loop_
_entity.id
_entity.type
_entity.pdbx_description
1 polymer ?
#
loop_
_entity_poly.entity_id
_entity_poly.type
_entity_poly.pdbx_seq_one_letter_code
_entity_poly.pdbx_strand_id
1 'polypeptide(L)'
;MNIYHNNSMRYVSTKIIPMGSTAFRQWRADSHCKLIHGYRLQCKLWFTADELDHKNWIYDFGGCKEIKNLLEKQYDHTTVVAADDPELDTFMLMSDKGMIDLRIAEKGVGIERTAEWVYENANKLVTEQTNNRVRV
;
A
#
# COMPACT_ATOMS: atom_id res chain seq x y z
N MET A 1 -3.29 -33.80 17.81
CA MET A 1 -2.47 -33.07 16.82
C MET A 1 -3.15 -31.74 16.49
N ASN A 2 -2.47 -30.69 16.66
CA ASN A 2 -3.04 -29.37 16.35
C ASN A 2 -2.82 -29.09 14.87
N ILE A 3 -3.84 -29.26 14.06
CA ILE A 3 -3.80 -29.06 12.61
C ILE A 3 -3.45 -27.61 12.20
N TYR A 4 -3.54 -26.66 13.13
CA TYR A 4 -3.23 -25.27 12.87
C TYR A 4 -1.73 -24.97 12.84
N HIS A 5 -0.87 -25.89 13.31
CA HIS A 5 0.59 -25.70 13.28
C HIS A 5 1.22 -25.78 11.90
N ASN A 6 0.58 -26.45 10.93
CA ASN A 6 1.18 -26.71 9.63
C ASN A 6 1.08 -25.54 8.65
N ASN A 7 0.16 -24.57 8.88
CA ASN A 7 -0.13 -23.49 7.97
C ASN A 7 -0.06 -22.09 8.60
N SER A 8 0.18 -21.99 9.92
CA SER A 8 0.27 -20.71 10.60
C SER A 8 1.74 -20.29 10.80
N MET A 9 2.03 -19.03 10.55
CA MET A 9 3.32 -18.44 10.90
C MET A 9 3.47 -18.42 12.43
N ARG A 10 4.66 -18.73 12.93
CA ARG A 10 4.91 -18.82 14.37
C ARG A 10 4.92 -17.44 15.04
N TYR A 11 5.50 -16.46 14.36
CA TYR A 11 5.72 -15.12 14.91
C TYR A 11 5.05 -14.06 14.06
N VAL A 12 4.54 -13.04 14.71
CA VAL A 12 3.95 -11.86 14.06
C VAL A 12 4.42 -10.60 14.75
N SER A 13 4.82 -9.60 14.00
CA SER A 13 5.05 -8.25 14.50
C SER A 13 4.34 -7.24 13.61
N THR A 14 4.09 -6.05 14.12
CA THR A 14 3.36 -5.02 13.38
C THR A 14 4.09 -3.69 13.39
N LYS A 15 3.88 -2.92 12.33
CA LYS A 15 4.38 -1.55 12.23
C LYS A 15 3.35 -0.69 11.50
N ILE A 16 3.09 0.50 12.04
CA ILE A 16 2.29 1.52 11.36
C ILE A 16 3.23 2.43 10.59
N ILE A 17 2.96 2.62 9.30
CA ILE A 17 3.78 3.42 8.41
C ILE A 17 2.91 4.52 7.80
N PRO A 18 3.24 5.81 8.03
CA PRO A 18 2.56 6.90 7.33
C PRO A 18 2.93 6.89 5.85
N MET A 19 1.94 7.17 5.01
CA MET A 19 2.07 7.11 3.54
C MET A 19 1.95 8.48 2.89
N GLY A 20 1.66 9.52 3.68
CA GLY A 20 1.43 10.86 3.18
C GLY A 20 -0.02 11.14 2.82
N SER A 21 -0.23 12.20 2.04
CA SER A 21 -1.57 12.60 1.63
C SER A 21 -1.77 12.39 0.13
N THR A 22 -2.95 11.92 -0.21
CA THR A 22 -3.37 11.69 -1.59
C THR A 22 -4.79 12.19 -1.80
N ALA A 23 -5.21 12.28 -3.04
CA ALA A 23 -6.59 12.57 -3.37
C ALA A 23 -7.10 11.53 -4.37
N PHE A 24 -8.36 11.13 -4.22
CA PHE A 24 -9.03 10.30 -5.21
C PHE A 24 -10.55 10.44 -5.11
N ARG A 25 -11.24 9.88 -6.09
CA ARG A 25 -12.70 9.78 -6.09
C ARG A 25 -13.12 8.36 -6.42
N GLN A 26 -14.25 7.97 -5.89
CA GLN A 26 -14.92 6.72 -6.24
C GLN A 26 -16.00 7.03 -7.27
N TRP A 27 -15.66 7.06 -8.55
CA TRP A 27 -16.56 7.54 -9.59
C TRP A 27 -17.83 6.69 -9.76
N ARG A 28 -17.80 5.43 -9.31
CA ARG A 28 -18.97 4.54 -9.34
C ARG A 28 -19.92 4.73 -8.16
N ALA A 29 -19.54 5.53 -7.17
CA ALA A 29 -20.38 5.73 -5.98
C ALA A 29 -21.59 6.60 -6.29
N ASP A 30 -22.71 6.30 -5.62
CA ASP A 30 -23.93 7.11 -5.67
C ASP A 30 -23.97 8.18 -4.59
N SER A 31 -22.95 8.24 -3.74
CA SER A 31 -22.81 9.18 -2.63
C SER A 31 -21.79 10.29 -2.96
N HIS A 32 -21.53 11.17 -1.97
CA HIS A 32 -20.47 12.17 -2.07
C HIS A 32 -19.07 11.57 -2.27
N CYS A 33 -18.89 10.27 -2.10
CA CYS A 33 -17.61 9.59 -2.41
C CYS A 33 -17.22 9.68 -3.88
N LYS A 34 -18.15 10.02 -4.77
CA LYS A 34 -17.85 10.30 -6.17
C LYS A 34 -17.08 11.60 -6.40
N LEU A 35 -17.06 12.47 -5.39
CA LEU A 35 -16.30 13.71 -5.43
C LEU A 35 -14.85 13.45 -5.04
N ILE A 36 -13.94 14.25 -5.58
CA ILE A 36 -12.53 14.16 -5.21
C ILE A 36 -12.38 14.57 -3.75
N HIS A 37 -11.72 13.70 -2.96
CA HIS A 37 -11.43 13.94 -1.56
C HIS A 37 -9.94 13.77 -1.29
N GLY A 38 -9.43 14.56 -0.35
CA GLY A 38 -8.09 14.38 0.19
C GLY A 38 -8.10 13.37 1.34
N TYR A 39 -7.07 12.54 1.40
CA TYR A 39 -6.88 11.53 2.42
C TYR A 39 -5.45 11.58 2.95
N ARG A 40 -5.32 11.55 4.27
CA ARG A 40 -4.04 11.27 4.91
C ARG A 40 -3.98 9.76 5.15
N LEU A 41 -3.09 9.09 4.43
CA LEU A 41 -2.99 7.65 4.47
C LEU A 41 -1.95 7.17 5.47
N GLN A 42 -2.25 6.06 6.11
CA GLN A 42 -1.28 5.24 6.83
C GLN A 42 -1.68 3.77 6.66
N CYS A 43 -0.72 2.90 6.78
CA CYS A 43 -0.97 1.47 6.78
C CYS A 43 -0.40 0.82 8.02
N LYS A 44 -1.02 -0.28 8.44
CA LYS A 44 -0.47 -1.18 9.44
C LYS A 44 -0.07 -2.46 8.73
N LEU A 45 1.20 -2.80 8.84
CA LEU A 45 1.75 -4.02 8.25
C LEU A 45 1.94 -5.07 9.35
N TRP A 46 1.58 -6.31 9.03
CA TRP A 46 1.85 -7.49 9.84
C TRP A 46 2.98 -8.25 9.16
N PHE A 47 4.11 -8.36 9.85
CA PHE A 47 5.24 -9.17 9.39
C PHE A 47 5.16 -10.54 10.05
N THR A 48 5.24 -11.58 9.26
CA THR A 48 5.13 -12.96 9.74
C THR A 48 6.34 -13.78 9.34
N ALA A 49 6.78 -14.66 10.24
CA ALA A 49 7.88 -15.59 9.99
C ALA A 49 7.75 -16.83 10.86
N ASP A 50 8.23 -17.97 10.36
CA ASP A 50 8.33 -19.20 11.14
C ASP A 50 9.54 -19.21 12.06
N GLU A 51 10.59 -18.50 11.68
CA GLU A 51 11.85 -18.43 12.42
C GLU A 51 12.30 -16.98 12.58
N LEU A 52 12.93 -16.69 13.70
CA LEU A 52 13.56 -15.40 13.98
C LEU A 52 14.95 -15.32 13.34
N ASP A 53 15.43 -14.11 13.14
CA ASP A 53 16.81 -13.90 12.71
C ASP A 53 17.81 -14.06 13.89
N HIS A 54 19.09 -13.79 13.63
CA HIS A 54 20.14 -13.90 14.66
C HIS A 54 20.01 -12.91 15.81
N LYS A 55 19.19 -11.86 15.62
CA LYS A 55 18.87 -10.87 16.68
C LYS A 55 17.59 -11.22 17.44
N ASN A 56 16.96 -12.36 17.13
CA ASN A 56 15.64 -12.74 17.63
C ASN A 56 14.51 -11.82 17.17
N TRP A 57 14.64 -11.27 15.97
CA TRP A 57 13.62 -10.43 15.36
C TRP A 57 12.95 -11.17 14.18
N ILE A 58 11.67 -10.86 13.97
CA ILE A 58 10.98 -11.26 12.73
C ILE A 58 11.57 -10.44 11.58
N TYR A 59 11.56 -9.14 11.73
CA TYR A 59 11.96 -8.19 10.69
C TYR A 59 12.62 -6.99 11.34
N ASP A 60 13.76 -6.59 10.80
CA ASP A 60 14.46 -5.39 11.25
C ASP A 60 13.69 -4.16 10.74
N PHE A 61 13.08 -3.40 11.66
CA PHE A 61 12.31 -2.22 11.28
C PHE A 61 13.15 -1.11 10.63
N GLY A 62 14.48 -1.22 10.64
CA GLY A 62 15.34 -0.42 9.79
C GLY A 62 15.02 -0.58 8.30
N GLY A 63 14.58 -1.76 7.87
CA GLY A 63 14.10 -2.02 6.51
C GLY A 63 12.80 -1.32 6.14
N CYS A 64 12.03 -0.86 7.14
CA CYS A 64 10.79 -0.13 6.89
C CYS A 64 11.01 1.23 6.21
N LYS A 65 12.22 1.76 6.24
CA LYS A 65 12.55 3.00 5.53
C LYS A 65 12.35 2.84 4.01
N GLU A 66 12.76 1.71 3.46
CA GLU A 66 12.53 1.42 2.04
C GLU A 66 11.05 1.25 1.72
N ILE A 67 10.31 0.58 2.61
CA ILE A 67 8.86 0.44 2.47
C ILE A 67 8.21 1.82 2.48
N LYS A 68 8.55 2.66 3.45
CA LYS A 68 8.00 4.01 3.55
C LYS A 68 8.28 4.83 2.29
N ASN A 69 9.51 4.79 1.77
CA ASN A 69 9.87 5.49 0.55
C ASN A 69 9.06 5.01 -0.64
N LEU A 70 8.86 3.71 -0.76
CA LEU A 70 8.04 3.11 -1.81
C LEU A 70 6.59 3.59 -1.75
N LEU A 71 6.01 3.60 -0.56
CA LEU A 71 4.61 4.00 -0.34
C LEU A 71 4.43 5.51 -0.55
N GLU A 72 5.34 6.33 -0.05
CA GLU A 72 5.28 7.78 -0.24
C GLU A 72 5.42 8.15 -1.73
N LYS A 73 6.30 7.48 -2.45
CA LYS A 73 6.46 7.71 -3.89
C LYS A 73 5.16 7.45 -4.65
N GLN A 74 4.41 6.45 -4.23
CA GLN A 74 3.14 6.10 -4.89
C GLN A 74 2.02 7.05 -4.49
N TYR A 75 1.96 7.46 -3.23
CA TYR A 75 0.76 8.12 -2.70
C TYR A 75 0.98 9.55 -2.24
N ASP A 76 2.14 9.90 -1.67
CA ASP A 76 2.28 11.23 -1.06
C ASP A 76 2.27 12.34 -2.12
N HIS A 77 1.39 13.33 -1.93
CA HIS A 77 1.16 14.44 -2.84
C HIS A 77 0.71 14.01 -4.25
N THR A 78 0.03 12.87 -4.34
CA THR A 78 -0.46 12.35 -5.62
C THR A 78 -1.98 12.43 -5.71
N THR A 79 -2.48 12.31 -6.94
CA THR A 79 -3.89 12.08 -7.24
C THR A 79 -4.01 10.71 -7.91
N VAL A 80 -4.75 9.81 -7.29
CA VAL A 80 -4.94 8.44 -7.80
C VAL A 80 -6.26 8.38 -8.53
N VAL A 81 -6.23 7.94 -9.77
CA VAL A 81 -7.40 7.88 -10.65
C VAL A 81 -7.56 6.47 -11.20
N ALA A 82 -8.78 5.94 -11.16
CA ALA A 82 -9.07 4.64 -11.74
C ALA A 82 -8.83 4.67 -13.25
N ALA A 83 -8.25 3.60 -13.78
CA ALA A 83 -7.99 3.47 -15.22
C ALA A 83 -9.28 3.55 -16.03
N ASP A 84 -10.41 3.14 -15.46
CA ASP A 84 -11.73 3.17 -16.09
C ASP A 84 -12.58 4.37 -15.68
N ASP A 85 -12.00 5.37 -15.01
CA ASP A 85 -12.72 6.61 -14.70
C ASP A 85 -13.10 7.31 -16.01
N PRO A 86 -14.39 7.64 -16.23
CA PRO A 86 -14.82 8.28 -17.46
C PRO A 86 -14.20 9.67 -17.65
N GLU A 87 -13.67 10.28 -16.60
CA GLU A 87 -12.99 11.58 -16.65
C GLU A 87 -11.46 11.46 -16.62
N LEU A 88 -10.92 10.29 -16.95
CA LEU A 88 -9.46 10.09 -16.95
C LEU A 88 -8.74 11.13 -17.80
N ASP A 89 -9.28 11.48 -18.98
CA ASP A 89 -8.67 12.48 -19.85
C ASP A 89 -8.59 13.87 -19.19
N THR A 90 -9.60 14.22 -18.40
CA THR A 90 -9.58 15.47 -17.61
C THR A 90 -8.44 15.47 -16.59
N PHE A 91 -8.25 14.36 -15.90
CA PHE A 91 -7.13 14.22 -14.95
C PHE A 91 -5.78 14.23 -15.65
N MET A 92 -5.68 13.60 -16.82
CA MET A 92 -4.45 13.63 -17.63
C MET A 92 -4.11 15.07 -18.05
N LEU A 93 -5.12 15.86 -18.45
CA LEU A 93 -4.92 17.27 -18.77
C LEU A 93 -4.42 18.05 -17.56
N MET A 94 -4.97 17.83 -16.37
CA MET A 94 -4.50 18.45 -15.15
C MET A 94 -3.04 18.08 -14.85
N SER A 95 -2.67 16.84 -15.08
CA SER A 95 -1.29 16.38 -14.94
C SER A 95 -0.35 17.09 -15.92
N ASP A 96 -0.76 17.21 -17.19
CA ASP A 96 0.00 17.90 -18.23
C ASP A 96 0.22 19.38 -17.89
N LYS A 97 -0.74 19.97 -17.22
CA LYS A 97 -0.66 21.37 -16.75
C LYS A 97 0.15 21.53 -15.45
N GLY A 98 0.65 20.44 -14.88
CA GLY A 98 1.41 20.48 -13.64
C GLY A 98 0.57 20.71 -12.39
N MET A 99 -0.74 20.46 -12.46
CA MET A 99 -1.67 20.69 -11.33
C MET A 99 -1.75 19.53 -10.37
N ILE A 100 -1.45 18.33 -10.84
CA ILE A 100 -1.45 17.09 -10.05
C ILE A 100 -0.28 16.20 -10.44
N ASP A 101 0.12 15.35 -9.52
CA ASP A 101 1.00 14.20 -9.77
C ASP A 101 0.11 12.96 -9.89
N LEU A 102 -0.12 12.52 -11.12
CA LEU A 102 -1.12 11.51 -11.44
C LEU A 102 -0.59 10.10 -11.26
N ARG A 103 -1.39 9.26 -10.59
CA ARG A 103 -1.21 7.81 -10.54
C ARG A 103 -2.46 7.13 -11.09
N ILE A 104 -2.29 6.28 -12.10
CA ILE A 104 -3.40 5.54 -12.69
C ILE A 104 -3.48 4.17 -12.03
N ALA A 105 -4.63 3.87 -11.43
CA ALA A 105 -4.88 2.60 -10.75
C ALA A 105 -5.61 1.63 -11.68
N GLU A 106 -4.90 0.65 -12.18
CA GLU A 106 -5.42 -0.33 -13.15
C GLU A 106 -6.60 -1.16 -12.60
N LYS A 107 -6.54 -1.49 -11.32
CA LYS A 107 -7.57 -2.29 -10.66
C LYS A 107 -8.69 -1.45 -10.04
N GLY A 108 -8.59 -0.13 -10.10
CA GLY A 108 -9.55 0.79 -9.47
C GLY A 108 -9.01 1.45 -8.21
N VAL A 109 -9.84 2.31 -7.64
CA VAL A 109 -9.49 3.20 -6.53
C VAL A 109 -10.37 2.88 -5.32
N GLY A 110 -9.85 3.12 -4.14
CA GLY A 110 -10.53 2.92 -2.87
C GLY A 110 -9.55 2.46 -1.80
N ILE A 111 -9.98 2.46 -0.56
CA ILE A 111 -9.12 2.05 0.57
C ILE A 111 -8.74 0.57 0.45
N GLU A 112 -9.66 -0.28 0.01
CA GLU A 112 -9.41 -1.72 -0.20
C GLU A 112 -8.37 -1.93 -1.31
N ARG A 113 -8.47 -1.21 -2.41
CA ARG A 113 -7.49 -1.27 -3.50
C ARG A 113 -6.14 -0.70 -3.09
N THR A 114 -6.13 0.33 -2.27
CA THR A 114 -4.91 0.87 -1.68
C THR A 114 -4.24 -0.18 -0.79
N ALA A 115 -5.01 -0.85 0.07
CA ALA A 115 -4.48 -1.92 0.93
C ALA A 115 -3.91 -3.08 0.10
N GLU A 116 -4.57 -3.47 -0.97
CA GLU A 116 -4.09 -4.50 -1.89
C GLU A 116 -2.75 -4.11 -2.54
N TRP A 117 -2.66 -2.89 -3.05
CA TRP A 117 -1.42 -2.39 -3.63
C TRP A 117 -0.27 -2.36 -2.62
N VAL A 118 -0.56 -1.87 -1.41
CA VAL A 118 0.43 -1.84 -0.32
C VAL A 118 0.90 -3.25 0.02
N TYR A 119 -0.03 -4.18 0.17
CA TYR A 119 0.30 -5.58 0.46
C TYR A 119 1.21 -6.18 -0.62
N GLU A 120 0.82 -6.09 -1.89
CA GLU A 120 1.56 -6.69 -2.99
C GLU A 120 2.99 -6.14 -3.07
N ASN A 121 3.14 -4.83 -2.95
CA ASN A 121 4.44 -4.17 -3.10
C ASN A 121 5.32 -4.28 -1.85
N ALA A 122 4.74 -4.14 -0.66
CA ALA A 122 5.48 -4.34 0.59
C ALA A 122 5.90 -5.80 0.76
N ASN A 123 5.03 -6.76 0.44
CA ASN A 123 5.36 -8.17 0.53
C ASN A 123 6.49 -8.55 -0.42
N LYS A 124 6.45 -8.06 -1.65
CA LYS A 124 7.54 -8.28 -2.61
C LYS A 124 8.87 -7.75 -2.07
N LEU A 125 8.89 -6.53 -1.56
CA LEU A 125 10.10 -5.93 -1.01
C LEU A 125 10.64 -6.71 0.19
N VAL A 126 9.77 -7.05 1.13
CA VAL A 126 10.14 -7.77 2.37
C VAL A 126 10.64 -9.18 2.06
N THR A 127 9.99 -9.89 1.15
CA THR A 127 10.44 -11.24 0.75
C THR A 127 11.81 -11.19 0.07
N GLU A 128 12.06 -10.18 -0.76
CA GLU A 128 13.36 -9.97 -1.39
C GLU A 128 14.44 -9.63 -0.36
N GLN A 129 14.15 -8.74 0.59
CA GLN A 129 15.10 -8.34 1.64
C GLN A 129 15.49 -9.50 2.57
N THR A 130 14.62 -10.48 2.73
CA THR A 130 14.78 -11.54 3.74
C THR A 130 14.93 -12.94 3.15
N ASN A 131 15.16 -13.06 1.84
CA ASN A 131 15.24 -14.36 1.14
C ASN A 131 14.03 -15.25 1.47
N ASN A 132 12.84 -14.71 1.37
CA ASN A 132 11.55 -15.37 1.61
C ASN A 132 11.31 -15.84 3.06
N ARG A 133 12.12 -15.43 4.02
CA ARG A 133 11.92 -15.76 5.43
C ARG A 133 10.72 -15.04 6.04
N VAL A 134 10.51 -13.77 5.65
CA VAL A 134 9.45 -12.90 6.18
C VAL A 134 8.43 -12.60 5.09
N ARG A 135 7.18 -12.54 5.48
CA ARG A 135 6.05 -12.10 4.64
C ARG A 135 5.23 -11.02 5.34
N VAL A 136 4.58 -10.24 4.52
CA VAL A 136 3.60 -9.24 4.97
C VAL A 136 2.21 -9.84 4.93
#